data_1ace70615f1cc5463baf18ee4f9c2763
#
_entry.id   1ace70615f1cc5463baf18ee4f9c2763
#
_cell.length_a   1.000
_cell.length_b   1.000
_cell.length_c   1.000
_cell.angle_alpha   90.00
_cell.angle_beta   90.00
_cell.angle_gamma   90.00
#
_symmetry.space_group_name_H-M   'P 1'
#
loop_
_entity.id
_entity.type
_entity.pdbx_description
1 polymer ?
#
loop_
_entity_poly.entity_id
_entity_poly.type
_entity_poly.pdbx_seq_one_letter_code
_entity_poly.pdbx_strand_id
1 'polypeptide(L)'
;MGKAIKITMINYKGGVGKTTSVYNFCAGLRFLCGKRVLMIDLDPQCSLTNICLKSYSRMSAKQIKIEDLSIDKTVNYIFKEYLKQISLSIEPHFDLDDLILKNLYSGHNNSKYDGLDLIPTTMFDTENSNYPKGLDDLEIDIARQHLGDNTLLNHITILAKFFTCTKIEELYDFIVFDCPPANSLITQNALVVSDYYLIPSIMDDMSSYGIPHMHNLIQNTIFRQVKELYAKVLESTLETKYLDYLRKNAPGLLGIFETLRKTNVDNSSIRRLIAKKHVLFDSVIYNHVDTARTTSDGLACFSVDINKDVYSPHTCYGKLVDEVLTHIGYPFDKVALQTKTNQWM
;
A
#
# COMPACT_ATOMS: atom_id res chain seq x y z
N MET A 1 5.36 22.35 -1.04
CA MET A 1 5.17 21.02 -1.64
C MET A 1 3.71 20.64 -1.48
N GLY A 2 3.10 19.94 -2.46
CA GLY A 2 1.75 19.38 -2.31
C GLY A 2 1.78 18.17 -1.36
N LYS A 3 0.62 17.76 -0.87
CA LYS A 3 0.51 16.51 -0.10
C LYS A 3 0.70 15.29 -1.01
N ALA A 4 1.28 14.21 -0.48
CA ALA A 4 1.46 12.95 -1.19
C ALA A 4 0.14 12.40 -1.74
N ILE A 5 0.17 11.83 -2.94
CA ILE A 5 -0.92 11.01 -3.46
C ILE A 5 -0.88 9.65 -2.74
N LYS A 6 -2.00 9.29 -2.12
CA LYS A 6 -2.16 8.07 -1.33
C LYS A 6 -2.95 7.03 -2.10
N ILE A 7 -2.37 5.85 -2.31
CA ILE A 7 -2.95 4.76 -3.10
C ILE A 7 -3.02 3.49 -2.25
N THR A 8 -4.21 2.93 -2.08
CA THR A 8 -4.39 1.61 -1.48
C THR A 8 -4.39 0.54 -2.56
N MET A 9 -3.47 -0.42 -2.50
CA MET A 9 -3.50 -1.60 -3.36
C MET A 9 -4.28 -2.71 -2.67
N ILE A 10 -5.42 -3.10 -3.25
CA ILE A 10 -6.39 -3.97 -2.60
C ILE A 10 -6.97 -5.01 -3.56
N ASN A 11 -7.08 -6.24 -3.09
CA ASN A 11 -7.96 -7.27 -3.65
C ASN A 11 -8.23 -8.30 -2.55
N TYR A 12 -9.50 -8.68 -2.36
CA TYR A 12 -9.88 -9.67 -1.34
C TYR A 12 -9.50 -11.10 -1.72
N LYS A 13 -9.11 -11.33 -2.95
CA LYS A 13 -8.54 -12.60 -3.38
C LYS A 13 -7.07 -12.68 -2.97
N GLY A 14 -6.71 -13.75 -2.26
CA GLY A 14 -5.32 -14.05 -1.94
C GLY A 14 -4.53 -14.49 -3.18
N GLY A 15 -3.19 -14.32 -3.16
CA GLY A 15 -2.31 -14.82 -4.22
C GLY A 15 -2.41 -14.12 -5.57
N VAL A 16 -3.01 -12.94 -5.65
CA VAL A 16 -3.11 -12.16 -6.91
C VAL A 16 -1.90 -11.27 -7.18
N GLY A 17 -0.83 -11.39 -6.41
CA GLY A 17 0.39 -10.59 -6.60
C GLY A 17 0.30 -9.15 -6.10
N LYS A 18 -0.54 -8.84 -5.09
CA LYS A 18 -0.65 -7.52 -4.48
C LYS A 18 0.70 -6.98 -4.03
N THR A 19 1.32 -7.64 -3.06
CA THR A 19 2.61 -7.25 -2.46
C THR A 19 3.73 -7.09 -3.49
N THR A 20 3.85 -8.05 -4.41
CA THR A 20 4.82 -7.96 -5.51
C THR A 20 4.56 -6.75 -6.40
N SER A 21 3.30 -6.42 -6.63
CA SER A 21 2.91 -5.27 -7.42
C SER A 21 3.14 -3.95 -6.67
N VAL A 22 2.85 -3.87 -5.37
CA VAL A 22 3.20 -2.71 -4.54
C VAL A 22 4.69 -2.43 -4.65
N TYR A 23 5.52 -3.44 -4.38
CA TYR A 23 6.97 -3.30 -4.36
C TYR A 23 7.53 -2.81 -5.70
N ASN A 24 7.17 -3.48 -6.81
CA ASN A 24 7.69 -3.12 -8.13
C ASN A 24 7.08 -1.83 -8.69
N PHE A 25 5.82 -1.53 -8.42
CA PHE A 25 5.20 -0.26 -8.80
C PHE A 25 5.86 0.93 -8.09
N CYS A 26 6.07 0.84 -6.78
CA CYS A 26 6.76 1.86 -6.00
C CYS A 26 8.22 2.05 -6.43
N ALA A 27 8.92 0.97 -6.70
CA ALA A 27 10.24 1.00 -7.30
C ALA A 27 10.24 1.69 -8.67
N GLY A 28 9.22 1.41 -9.50
CA GLY A 28 9.05 2.08 -10.79
C GLY A 28 8.83 3.60 -10.65
N LEU A 29 7.97 4.04 -9.74
CA LEU A 29 7.79 5.46 -9.42
C LEU A 29 9.12 6.11 -9.01
N ARG A 30 9.94 5.42 -8.22
CA ARG A 30 11.24 5.93 -7.81
C ARG A 30 12.24 5.92 -8.95
N PHE A 31 12.47 4.78 -9.60
CA PHE A 31 13.57 4.60 -10.57
C PHE A 31 13.31 5.27 -11.91
N LEU A 32 12.07 5.20 -12.40
CA LEU A 32 11.72 5.78 -13.70
C LEU A 32 11.40 7.27 -13.59
N CYS A 33 10.73 7.68 -12.51
CA CYS A 33 10.18 9.04 -12.38
C CYS A 33 10.86 9.89 -11.30
N GLY A 34 11.78 9.34 -10.53
CA GLY A 34 12.52 10.08 -9.48
C GLY A 34 11.65 10.52 -8.29
N LYS A 35 10.49 9.87 -8.05
CA LYS A 35 9.56 10.27 -6.99
C LYS A 35 10.03 9.76 -5.63
N ARG A 36 9.70 10.50 -4.56
CA ARG A 36 9.85 10.04 -3.18
C ARG A 36 8.62 9.22 -2.84
N VAL A 37 8.84 7.96 -2.46
CA VAL A 37 7.77 6.97 -2.28
C VAL A 37 7.88 6.32 -0.91
N LEU A 38 6.80 6.36 -0.15
CA LEU A 38 6.65 5.61 1.08
C LEU A 38 5.71 4.42 0.83
N MET A 39 6.17 3.23 1.14
CA MET A 39 5.33 2.04 1.25
C MET A 39 4.91 1.85 2.71
N ILE A 40 3.68 1.42 2.95
CA ILE A 40 3.20 1.05 4.29
C ILE A 40 2.64 -0.37 4.20
N ASP A 41 3.28 -1.30 4.90
CA ASP A 41 2.84 -2.69 4.96
C ASP A 41 1.75 -2.82 6.03
N LEU A 42 0.55 -3.19 5.59
CA LEU A 42 -0.62 -3.40 6.45
C LEU A 42 -1.09 -4.87 6.45
N ASP A 43 -0.34 -5.76 5.78
CA ASP A 43 -0.67 -7.18 5.78
C ASP A 43 -0.01 -7.86 6.99
N PRO A 44 -0.79 -8.49 7.90
CA PRO A 44 -0.26 -9.23 9.04
C PRO A 44 0.74 -10.34 8.65
N GLN A 45 0.74 -10.77 7.39
CA GLN A 45 1.71 -11.74 6.87
C GLN A 45 3.10 -11.14 6.65
N CYS A 46 3.29 -9.84 6.79
CA CYS A 46 4.56 -9.12 6.69
C CYS A 46 5.33 -9.37 5.38
N SER A 47 4.61 -9.64 4.29
CA SER A 47 5.24 -10.06 3.03
C SER A 47 6.05 -8.93 2.39
N LEU A 48 5.52 -7.70 2.36
CA LEU A 48 6.23 -6.52 1.85
C LEU A 48 7.43 -6.19 2.74
N THR A 49 7.24 -6.22 4.05
CA THR A 49 8.30 -6.02 5.03
C THR A 49 9.46 -6.97 4.80
N ASN A 50 9.17 -8.28 4.65
CA ASN A 50 10.21 -9.29 4.42
C ASN A 50 11.01 -9.03 3.12
N ILE A 51 10.34 -8.67 2.03
CA ILE A 51 10.99 -8.29 0.77
C ILE A 51 11.92 -7.09 1.00
N CYS A 52 11.43 -6.05 1.65
CA CYS A 52 12.18 -4.81 1.88
C CYS A 52 13.35 -4.99 2.86
N LEU A 53 13.20 -5.82 3.91
CA LEU A 53 14.31 -6.13 4.82
C LEU A 53 15.42 -6.90 4.13
N LYS A 54 15.10 -7.82 3.22
CA LYS A 54 16.11 -8.50 2.38
C LYS A 54 16.85 -7.48 1.49
N SER A 55 16.13 -6.54 0.88
CA SER A 55 16.72 -5.45 0.11
C SER A 55 17.68 -4.64 0.96
N TYR A 56 17.19 -4.14 2.09
CA TYR A 56 17.97 -3.34 3.04
C TYR A 56 19.22 -4.08 3.54
N SER A 57 19.09 -5.36 3.89
CA SER A 57 20.20 -6.18 4.37
C SER A 57 21.30 -6.36 3.31
N ARG A 58 20.93 -6.52 2.04
CA ARG A 58 21.89 -6.57 0.92
C ARG A 58 22.66 -5.26 0.76
N MET A 59 21.99 -4.14 0.95
CA MET A 59 22.57 -2.81 0.71
C MET A 59 23.40 -2.31 1.88
N SER A 60 22.95 -2.59 3.12
CA SER A 60 23.60 -2.09 4.34
C SER A 60 24.68 -3.01 4.91
N ALA A 61 24.89 -4.20 4.35
CA ALA A 61 25.70 -5.28 4.91
C ALA A 61 25.31 -5.70 6.34
N LYS A 62 24.11 -5.28 6.80
CA LYS A 62 23.53 -5.66 8.09
C LYS A 62 22.37 -6.62 7.83
N GLN A 63 22.44 -7.82 8.37
CA GLN A 63 21.31 -8.75 8.31
C GLN A 63 20.27 -8.31 9.34
N ILE A 64 19.08 -7.92 8.86
CA ILE A 64 17.91 -7.59 9.68
C ILE A 64 16.78 -8.50 9.24
N LYS A 65 16.16 -9.18 10.19
CA LYS A 65 14.99 -10.03 9.99
C LYS A 65 13.77 -9.40 10.65
N ILE A 66 12.59 -9.95 10.39
CA ILE A 66 11.33 -9.47 10.99
C ILE A 66 11.39 -9.61 12.52
N GLU A 67 12.02 -10.68 13.03
CA GLU A 67 12.17 -10.93 14.46
C GLU A 67 13.05 -9.89 15.16
N ASP A 68 13.90 -9.19 14.41
CA ASP A 68 14.78 -8.14 14.94
C ASP A 68 14.09 -6.76 14.99
N LEU A 69 12.89 -6.63 14.41
CA LEU A 69 12.15 -5.39 14.42
C LEU A 69 11.49 -5.17 15.78
N SER A 70 11.89 -4.10 16.44
CA SER A 70 11.17 -3.59 17.61
C SER A 70 9.82 -3.03 17.18
N ILE A 71 8.78 -3.19 18.00
CA ILE A 71 7.40 -2.79 17.66
C ILE A 71 7.28 -1.28 17.38
N ASP A 72 8.05 -0.45 18.09
CA ASP A 72 8.10 1.01 17.92
C ASP A 72 8.62 1.45 16.54
N LYS A 73 9.24 0.53 15.78
CA LYS A 73 9.70 0.72 14.40
C LYS A 73 8.76 0.17 13.34
N THR A 74 7.51 -0.08 13.71
CA THR A 74 6.55 -0.73 12.83
C THR A 74 5.20 -0.03 12.85
N VAL A 75 4.37 -0.30 11.85
CA VAL A 75 2.99 0.18 11.80
C VAL A 75 2.16 -0.31 13.00
N ASN A 76 2.52 -1.45 13.59
CA ASN A 76 1.89 -1.98 14.79
C ASN A 76 1.94 -0.97 15.94
N TYR A 77 3.03 -0.20 16.06
CA TYR A 77 3.17 0.85 17.06
C TYR A 77 2.10 1.93 16.92
N ILE A 78 1.73 2.31 15.70
CA ILE A 78 0.68 3.29 15.45
C ILE A 78 -0.65 2.82 16.06
N PHE A 79 -1.01 1.58 15.82
CA PHE A 79 -2.25 0.99 16.36
C PHE A 79 -2.16 0.75 17.87
N LYS A 80 -0.99 0.39 18.40
CA LYS A 80 -0.73 0.21 19.85
C LYS A 80 -0.85 1.54 20.60
N GLU A 81 -0.29 2.62 20.06
CA GLU A 81 -0.39 3.96 20.67
C GLU A 81 -1.85 4.46 20.70
N TYR A 82 -2.63 4.14 19.67
CA TYR A 82 -4.06 4.42 19.69
C TYR A 82 -4.79 3.68 20.83
N LEU A 83 -4.48 2.41 21.07
CA LEU A 83 -5.02 1.65 22.20
C LEU A 83 -4.62 2.28 23.55
N LYS A 84 -3.38 2.76 23.69
CA LYS A 84 -2.93 3.48 24.88
C LYS A 84 -3.66 4.80 25.06
N GLN A 85 -3.86 5.57 24.00
CA GLN A 85 -4.62 6.83 24.05
C GLN A 85 -6.03 6.59 24.60
N ILE A 86 -6.70 5.54 24.12
CA ILE A 86 -8.04 5.19 24.61
C ILE A 86 -8.02 4.83 26.09
N SER A 87 -7.06 3.98 26.50
CA SER A 87 -7.05 3.39 27.84
C SER A 87 -6.53 4.36 28.90
N LEU A 88 -5.57 5.21 28.53
CA LEU A 88 -4.79 6.02 29.46
C LEU A 88 -4.93 7.53 29.22
N SER A 89 -5.65 7.96 28.19
CA SER A 89 -5.76 9.37 27.76
C SER A 89 -4.39 10.04 27.51
N ILE A 90 -3.40 9.26 27.06
CA ILE A 90 -2.05 9.74 26.73
C ILE A 90 -2.03 10.06 25.25
N GLU A 91 -1.61 11.29 24.88
CA GLU A 91 -1.44 11.65 23.48
C GLU A 91 -0.33 10.82 22.83
N PRO A 92 -0.58 10.23 21.64
CA PRO A 92 0.40 9.42 20.95
C PRO A 92 1.57 10.28 20.47
N HIS A 93 2.78 9.78 20.63
CA HIS A 93 4.00 10.39 20.11
C HIS A 93 4.67 9.44 19.11
N PHE A 94 5.04 9.98 17.95
CA PHE A 94 5.67 9.22 16.88
C PHE A 94 6.98 9.86 16.45
N ASP A 95 8.08 9.12 16.54
CA ASP A 95 9.33 9.48 15.90
C ASP A 95 9.38 8.85 14.49
N LEU A 96 9.32 9.71 13.47
CA LEU A 96 9.33 9.25 12.08
C LEU A 96 10.69 8.69 11.66
N ASP A 97 11.78 9.10 12.32
CA ASP A 97 13.12 8.57 12.02
C ASP A 97 13.28 7.13 12.53
N ASP A 98 12.59 6.77 13.61
CA ASP A 98 12.53 5.40 14.09
C ASP A 98 11.53 4.54 13.30
N LEU A 99 10.37 5.10 12.97
CA LEU A 99 9.27 4.38 12.34
C LEU A 99 9.51 4.05 10.86
N ILE A 100 10.30 4.88 10.16
CA ILE A 100 10.50 4.73 8.72
C ILE A 100 11.85 4.09 8.44
N LEU A 101 11.83 2.92 7.81
CA LEU A 101 13.01 2.30 7.21
C LEU A 101 13.34 3.05 5.90
N LYS A 102 14.33 3.96 5.99
CA LYS A 102 14.70 4.86 4.89
C LYS A 102 15.66 4.22 3.92
N ASN A 103 15.54 4.64 2.66
CA ASN A 103 16.53 4.35 1.62
C ASN A 103 16.83 2.87 1.46
N LEU A 104 15.82 2.07 1.11
CA LEU A 104 15.93 0.60 0.97
C LEU A 104 17.08 0.14 0.06
N TYR A 105 17.55 1.03 -0.82
CA TYR A 105 18.64 0.78 -1.78
C TYR A 105 19.88 1.64 -1.54
N SER A 106 19.99 2.33 -0.39
CA SER A 106 21.19 3.10 -0.07
C SER A 106 22.38 2.19 0.19
N GLY A 107 23.42 2.31 -0.59
CA GLY A 107 24.62 1.45 -0.49
C GLY A 107 25.11 0.94 -1.84
N HIS A 108 24.28 0.91 -2.85
CA HIS A 108 24.76 0.90 -4.23
C HIS A 108 25.34 2.27 -4.58
N ASN A 109 26.46 2.31 -5.30
CA ASN A 109 27.14 3.52 -5.78
C ASN A 109 26.27 4.48 -6.63
N ASN A 110 24.95 4.37 -6.55
CA ASN A 110 23.97 5.15 -7.27
C ASN A 110 22.98 5.77 -6.29
N SER A 111 23.15 7.06 -6.01
CA SER A 111 22.15 7.95 -5.40
C SER A 111 20.77 7.95 -6.12
N LYS A 112 20.61 7.18 -7.20
CA LYS A 112 19.35 6.98 -7.91
C LYS A 112 18.23 6.37 -7.06
N TYR A 113 18.56 5.75 -5.95
CA TYR A 113 17.67 4.88 -5.18
C TYR A 113 17.24 5.46 -3.84
N ASP A 114 17.78 6.60 -3.43
CA ASP A 114 17.35 7.29 -2.22
C ASP A 114 15.91 7.78 -2.36
N GLY A 115 15.05 7.52 -1.37
CA GLY A 115 13.65 7.97 -1.36
C GLY A 115 12.64 6.90 -1.78
N LEU A 116 13.00 5.62 -1.67
CA LEU A 116 12.07 4.51 -1.56
C LEU A 116 12.14 3.98 -0.13
N ASP A 117 11.10 4.24 0.64
CA ASP A 117 11.06 4.05 2.08
C ASP A 117 9.90 3.14 2.47
N LEU A 118 9.95 2.58 3.69
CA LEU A 118 8.95 1.66 4.21
C LEU A 118 8.60 2.00 5.67
N ILE A 119 7.32 1.97 6.02
CA ILE A 119 6.86 1.66 7.37
C ILE A 119 6.58 0.15 7.41
N PRO A 120 7.41 -0.64 8.08
CA PRO A 120 7.26 -2.09 8.14
C PRO A 120 6.13 -2.51 9.06
N THR A 121 5.71 -3.78 8.97
CA THR A 121 4.87 -4.46 9.96
C THR A 121 5.65 -5.60 10.62
N THR A 122 5.17 -6.07 11.76
CA THR A 122 5.73 -7.24 12.45
C THR A 122 4.64 -8.16 12.95
N MET A 123 4.94 -9.45 13.00
CA MET A 123 4.10 -10.46 13.65
C MET A 123 4.60 -10.81 15.06
N PHE A 124 5.64 -10.12 15.54
CA PHE A 124 6.28 -10.39 16.83
C PHE A 124 6.14 -9.17 17.74
N ASP A 125 5.71 -9.39 18.97
CA ASP A 125 5.83 -8.41 20.05
C ASP A 125 7.08 -8.76 20.90
N THR A 126 8.16 -8.03 20.66
CA THR A 126 9.43 -8.27 21.35
C THR A 126 9.40 -7.85 22.83
N GLU A 127 8.43 -7.04 23.25
CA GLU A 127 8.25 -6.62 24.64
C GLU A 127 7.61 -7.74 25.50
N ASN A 128 6.85 -8.65 24.85
CA ASN A 128 6.20 -9.79 25.50
C ASN A 128 6.66 -11.09 24.84
N SER A 129 7.86 -11.54 25.19
CA SER A 129 8.56 -12.67 24.56
C SER A 129 7.81 -14.01 24.53
N ASN A 130 6.67 -14.14 25.20
CA ASN A 130 5.90 -15.37 25.30
C ASN A 130 4.67 -15.44 24.37
N TYR A 131 4.34 -14.37 23.67
CA TYR A 131 3.19 -14.35 22.76
C TYR A 131 3.42 -13.38 21.59
N PRO A 132 3.64 -13.92 20.38
CA PRO A 132 3.71 -13.07 19.20
C PRO A 132 2.39 -12.33 19.02
N LYS A 133 2.46 -11.01 18.88
CA LYS A 133 1.29 -10.15 18.71
C LYS A 133 1.40 -9.38 17.41
N GLY A 134 0.77 -9.91 16.40
CA GLY A 134 0.73 -9.32 15.07
C GLY A 134 -0.27 -8.18 14.93
N LEU A 135 -0.35 -7.64 13.73
CA LEU A 135 -1.29 -6.56 13.40
C LEU A 135 -2.75 -7.03 13.48
N ASP A 136 -3.02 -8.29 13.19
CA ASP A 136 -4.34 -8.94 13.33
C ASP A 136 -4.79 -9.06 14.78
N ASP A 137 -3.87 -9.38 15.71
CA ASP A 137 -4.19 -9.38 17.15
C ASP A 137 -4.53 -7.98 17.66
N LEU A 138 -3.80 -6.96 17.20
CA LEU A 138 -4.10 -5.56 17.52
C LEU A 138 -5.45 -5.14 16.96
N GLU A 139 -5.82 -5.59 15.76
CA GLU A 139 -7.14 -5.35 15.18
C GLU A 139 -8.26 -5.91 16.06
N ILE A 140 -8.09 -7.14 16.58
CA ILE A 140 -9.03 -7.77 17.51
C ILE A 140 -9.13 -6.95 18.80
N ASP A 141 -8.01 -6.51 19.35
CA ASP A 141 -8.01 -5.70 20.58
C ASP A 141 -8.70 -4.35 20.37
N ILE A 142 -8.48 -3.69 19.24
CA ILE A 142 -9.18 -2.44 18.87
C ILE A 142 -10.68 -2.69 18.73
N ALA A 143 -11.07 -3.75 18.02
CA ALA A 143 -12.48 -4.08 17.80
C ALA A 143 -13.24 -4.38 19.11
N ARG A 144 -12.56 -4.85 20.14
CA ARG A 144 -13.13 -5.11 21.47
C ARG A 144 -13.34 -3.85 22.30
N GLN A 145 -12.67 -2.74 21.95
CA GLN A 145 -12.84 -1.48 22.68
C GLN A 145 -14.21 -0.86 22.35
N HIS A 146 -15.01 -0.64 23.38
CA HIS A 146 -16.30 0.02 23.24
C HIS A 146 -16.21 1.48 23.65
N LEU A 147 -16.33 2.38 22.69
CA LEU A 147 -16.12 3.83 22.87
C LEU A 147 -17.42 4.64 22.78
N GLY A 148 -18.54 4.00 23.09
CA GLY A 148 -19.86 4.61 22.92
C GLY A 148 -20.27 4.76 21.47
N ASP A 149 -21.07 5.78 21.14
CA ASP A 149 -21.68 5.95 19.81
C ASP A 149 -20.68 6.22 18.67
N ASN A 150 -19.46 6.65 18.98
CA ASN A 150 -18.41 6.98 18.00
C ASN A 150 -17.36 5.85 17.85
N THR A 151 -17.60 4.68 18.40
CA THR A 151 -16.64 3.57 18.41
C THR A 151 -16.09 3.27 17.01
N LEU A 152 -16.96 3.04 16.03
CA LEU A 152 -16.53 2.71 14.66
C LEU A 152 -15.69 3.84 14.04
N LEU A 153 -16.11 5.11 14.18
CA LEU A 153 -15.37 6.25 13.65
C LEU A 153 -13.95 6.29 14.22
N ASN A 154 -13.82 6.13 15.52
CA ASN A 154 -12.52 6.13 16.18
C ASN A 154 -11.61 5.01 15.67
N HIS A 155 -12.17 3.83 15.43
CA HIS A 155 -11.40 2.67 14.95
C HIS A 155 -10.90 2.83 13.51
N ILE A 156 -11.69 3.42 12.61
CA ILE A 156 -11.31 3.58 11.20
C ILE A 156 -10.51 4.86 10.91
N THR A 157 -10.26 5.70 11.91
CA THR A 157 -9.53 6.97 11.76
C THR A 157 -8.14 6.98 12.39
N ILE A 158 -7.61 5.84 12.78
CA ILE A 158 -6.29 5.72 13.41
C ILE A 158 -5.20 6.27 12.49
N LEU A 159 -5.16 5.84 11.23
CA LEU A 159 -4.21 6.37 10.26
C LEU A 159 -4.48 7.84 9.94
N ALA A 160 -5.72 8.29 9.91
CA ALA A 160 -6.04 9.71 9.72
C ALA A 160 -5.48 10.58 10.86
N LYS A 161 -5.59 10.12 12.10
CA LYS A 161 -4.97 10.77 13.27
C LYS A 161 -3.45 10.78 13.16
N PHE A 162 -2.84 9.65 12.81
CA PHE A 162 -1.40 9.53 12.58
C PHE A 162 -0.90 10.51 11.51
N PHE A 163 -1.56 10.57 10.35
CA PHE A 163 -1.22 11.51 9.28
C PHE A 163 -1.37 12.98 9.70
N THR A 164 -2.41 13.28 10.46
CA THR A 164 -2.65 14.65 10.99
C THR A 164 -1.56 15.07 11.98
N CYS A 165 -1.16 14.16 12.87
CA CYS A 165 -0.16 14.41 13.89
C CYS A 165 1.24 14.57 13.27
N THR A 166 1.64 13.67 12.38
CA THR A 166 3.00 13.58 11.87
C THR A 166 3.26 14.42 10.61
N LYS A 167 2.19 14.75 9.86
CA LYS A 167 2.27 15.40 8.53
C LYS A 167 3.17 14.64 7.55
N ILE A 168 3.30 13.34 7.71
CA ILE A 168 4.17 12.48 6.91
C ILE A 168 3.90 12.62 5.40
N GLU A 169 2.67 12.96 5.01
CA GLU A 169 2.28 13.17 3.62
C GLU A 169 2.96 14.39 2.95
N GLU A 170 3.62 15.27 3.73
CA GLU A 170 4.39 16.40 3.18
C GLU A 170 5.82 15.98 2.78
N LEU A 171 6.27 14.80 3.22
CA LEU A 171 7.62 14.30 2.98
C LEU A 171 7.75 13.51 1.68
N TYR A 172 6.64 13.03 1.11
CA TYR A 172 6.62 12.13 -0.03
C TYR A 172 5.78 12.67 -1.19
N ASP A 173 6.03 12.13 -2.38
CA ASP A 173 5.19 12.38 -3.55
C ASP A 173 4.08 11.33 -3.65
N PHE A 174 4.36 10.10 -3.22
CA PHE A 174 3.41 8.99 -3.17
C PHE A 174 3.52 8.22 -1.84
N ILE A 175 2.37 7.78 -1.33
CA ILE A 175 2.27 6.82 -0.23
C ILE A 175 1.41 5.66 -0.71
N VAL A 176 1.93 4.44 -0.65
CA VAL A 176 1.23 3.24 -1.16
C VAL A 176 1.06 2.22 -0.04
N PHE A 177 -0.18 1.79 0.16
CA PHE A 177 -0.53 0.81 1.18
C PHE A 177 -0.64 -0.59 0.56
N ASP A 178 0.07 -1.56 1.14
CA ASP A 178 -0.14 -3.00 0.88
C ASP A 178 -1.12 -3.55 1.90
N CYS A 179 -2.31 -3.94 1.46
CA CYS A 179 -3.40 -4.36 2.34
C CYS A 179 -3.62 -5.87 2.30
N PRO A 180 -4.08 -6.48 3.43
CA PRO A 180 -4.47 -7.87 3.46
C PRO A 180 -5.64 -8.16 2.51
N PRO A 181 -5.87 -9.44 2.14
CA PRO A 181 -6.98 -9.84 1.29
C PRO A 181 -8.32 -9.90 2.07
N ALA A 182 -8.63 -8.86 2.81
CA ALA A 182 -9.79 -8.82 3.70
C ALA A 182 -10.38 -7.40 3.81
N ASN A 183 -11.69 -7.33 4.07
CA ASN A 183 -12.33 -6.10 4.53
C ASN A 183 -12.15 -5.98 6.05
N SER A 184 -10.94 -5.75 6.47
CA SER A 184 -10.56 -5.56 7.86
C SER A 184 -10.62 -4.09 8.28
N LEU A 185 -10.60 -3.84 9.56
CA LEU A 185 -10.51 -2.50 10.14
C LEU A 185 -9.22 -1.80 9.69
N ILE A 186 -8.13 -2.55 9.58
CA ILE A 186 -6.84 -2.08 9.06
C ILE A 186 -6.97 -1.61 7.61
N THR A 187 -7.62 -2.43 6.75
CA THR A 187 -7.89 -2.06 5.35
C THR A 187 -8.78 -0.81 5.25
N GLN A 188 -9.79 -0.69 6.10
CA GLN A 188 -10.66 0.49 6.13
C GLN A 188 -9.90 1.76 6.52
N ASN A 189 -8.94 1.68 7.46
CA ASN A 189 -8.06 2.79 7.80
C ASN A 189 -7.24 3.28 6.59
N ALA A 190 -6.67 2.36 5.80
CA ALA A 190 -5.96 2.72 4.58
C ALA A 190 -6.87 3.40 3.55
N LEU A 191 -8.08 2.86 3.32
CA LEU A 191 -9.04 3.43 2.38
C LEU A 191 -9.49 4.84 2.79
N VAL A 192 -9.73 5.09 4.08
CA VAL A 192 -10.16 6.39 4.60
C VAL A 192 -9.14 7.49 4.30
N VAL A 193 -7.85 7.20 4.40
CA VAL A 193 -6.81 8.20 4.13
C VAL A 193 -6.41 8.29 2.65
N SER A 194 -6.79 7.32 1.81
CA SER A 194 -6.37 7.23 0.43
C SER A 194 -7.13 8.18 -0.50
N ASP A 195 -6.44 8.63 -1.55
CA ASP A 195 -7.03 9.38 -2.66
C ASP A 195 -7.58 8.42 -3.72
N TYR A 196 -6.90 7.27 -3.87
CA TYR A 196 -7.25 6.23 -4.85
C TYR A 196 -7.08 4.83 -4.28
N TYR A 197 -7.72 3.86 -4.91
CA TYR A 197 -7.37 2.45 -4.77
C TYR A 197 -7.16 1.79 -6.14
N LEU A 198 -6.24 0.83 -6.18
CA LEU A 198 -5.78 0.12 -7.37
C LEU A 198 -5.94 -1.38 -7.15
N ILE A 199 -6.47 -2.09 -8.14
CA ILE A 199 -6.84 -3.51 -8.02
C ILE A 199 -5.98 -4.38 -8.92
N PRO A 200 -4.94 -5.06 -8.40
CA PRO A 200 -4.28 -6.16 -9.10
C PRO A 200 -5.22 -7.37 -9.14
N SER A 201 -5.40 -7.99 -10.28
CA SER A 201 -6.30 -9.14 -10.41
C SER A 201 -5.84 -10.17 -11.43
N ILE A 202 -5.99 -11.44 -11.07
CA ILE A 202 -5.96 -12.52 -12.05
C ILE A 202 -7.29 -12.46 -12.82
N MET A 203 -7.24 -12.58 -14.14
CA MET A 203 -8.45 -12.54 -14.97
C MET A 203 -9.07 -13.95 -15.07
N ASP A 204 -9.94 -14.23 -14.12
CA ASP A 204 -10.74 -15.44 -14.04
C ASP A 204 -12.22 -15.14 -13.74
N ASP A 205 -13.07 -16.16 -13.79
CA ASP A 205 -14.52 -16.00 -13.58
C ASP A 205 -14.83 -15.40 -12.20
N MET A 206 -14.09 -15.78 -11.16
CA MET A 206 -14.29 -15.25 -9.80
C MET A 206 -14.01 -13.76 -9.73
N SER A 207 -13.03 -13.28 -10.50
CA SER A 207 -12.68 -11.84 -10.54
C SER A 207 -13.78 -11.00 -11.20
N SER A 208 -14.53 -11.56 -12.15
CA SER A 208 -15.64 -10.86 -12.81
C SER A 208 -16.78 -10.51 -11.86
N TYR A 209 -16.93 -11.27 -10.77
CA TYR A 209 -17.91 -11.02 -9.69
C TYR A 209 -17.28 -10.30 -8.49
N GLY A 210 -16.06 -10.69 -8.11
CA GLY A 210 -15.39 -10.17 -6.92
C GLY A 210 -15.04 -8.69 -7.02
N ILE A 211 -14.58 -8.23 -8.19
CA ILE A 211 -14.23 -6.83 -8.40
C ILE A 211 -15.43 -5.87 -8.27
N PRO A 212 -16.57 -6.11 -8.95
CA PRO A 212 -17.76 -5.28 -8.76
C PRO A 212 -18.28 -5.30 -7.32
N HIS A 213 -18.23 -6.47 -6.66
CA HIS A 213 -18.64 -6.59 -5.26
C HIS A 213 -17.74 -5.73 -4.34
N MET A 214 -16.43 -5.83 -4.48
CA MET A 214 -15.47 -5.04 -3.70
C MET A 214 -15.64 -3.53 -3.95
N HIS A 215 -15.79 -3.12 -5.22
CA HIS A 215 -16.05 -1.73 -5.56
C HIS A 215 -17.34 -1.21 -4.88
N ASN A 216 -18.43 -1.98 -4.96
CA ASN A 216 -19.69 -1.64 -4.32
C ASN A 216 -19.55 -1.56 -2.79
N LEU A 217 -18.84 -2.50 -2.17
CA LEU A 217 -18.57 -2.50 -0.73
C LEU A 217 -17.84 -1.22 -0.29
N ILE A 218 -16.78 -0.83 -1.02
CA ILE A 218 -16.03 0.39 -0.71
C ILE A 218 -16.92 1.62 -0.86
N GLN A 219 -17.56 1.81 -2.03
CA GLN A 219 -18.28 3.03 -2.37
C GLN A 219 -19.59 3.19 -1.60
N ASN A 220 -20.38 2.11 -1.51
CA ASN A 220 -21.77 2.17 -1.06
C ASN A 220 -21.99 1.63 0.35
N THR A 221 -21.02 0.91 0.93
CA THR A 221 -21.15 0.40 2.30
C THR A 221 -20.20 1.14 3.24
N ILE A 222 -18.89 1.01 3.03
CA ILE A 222 -17.89 1.59 3.94
C ILE A 222 -18.04 3.13 3.96
N PHE A 223 -17.98 3.77 2.80
CA PHE A 223 -18.01 5.24 2.76
C PHE A 223 -19.39 5.86 3.03
N ARG A 224 -20.48 5.15 2.82
CA ARG A 224 -21.79 5.58 3.32
C ARG A 224 -21.78 5.64 4.86
N GLN A 225 -21.28 4.59 5.52
CA GLN A 225 -21.14 4.57 6.98
C GLN A 225 -20.22 5.69 7.48
N VAL A 226 -19.10 5.91 6.81
CA VAL A 226 -18.18 7.02 7.10
C VAL A 226 -18.89 8.37 7.03
N LYS A 227 -19.69 8.64 6.00
CA LYS A 227 -20.44 9.89 5.85
C LYS A 227 -21.51 10.06 6.93
N GLU A 228 -22.23 8.99 7.27
CA GLU A 228 -23.24 9.01 8.33
C GLU A 228 -22.60 9.31 9.69
N LEU A 229 -21.48 8.68 9.99
CA LEU A 229 -20.72 8.93 11.22
C LEU A 229 -20.16 10.35 11.26
N TYR A 230 -19.61 10.85 10.14
CA TYR A 230 -19.10 12.20 10.03
C TYR A 230 -20.18 13.24 10.31
N ALA A 231 -21.39 13.09 9.73
CA ALA A 231 -22.51 13.99 9.97
C ALA A 231 -22.87 14.05 11.46
N LYS A 232 -22.91 12.90 12.15
CA LYS A 232 -23.17 12.85 13.61
C LYS A 232 -22.09 13.57 14.43
N VAL A 233 -20.83 13.46 14.03
CA VAL A 233 -19.72 14.13 14.74
C VAL A 233 -19.73 15.63 14.53
N LEU A 234 -20.13 16.13 13.37
CA LEU A 234 -20.28 17.57 13.12
C LEU A 234 -21.34 18.24 14.01
N GLU A 235 -22.34 17.48 14.44
CA GLU A 235 -23.35 17.95 15.38
C GLU A 235 -22.79 18.01 16.83
N SER A 236 -21.66 17.34 17.11
CA SER A 236 -20.95 17.39 18.37
C SER A 236 -19.84 18.45 18.30
N THR A 237 -19.64 19.21 19.37
CA THR A 237 -18.68 20.33 19.46
C THR A 237 -17.20 19.91 19.51
N LEU A 238 -16.84 18.73 19.04
CA LEU A 238 -15.48 18.22 19.08
C LEU A 238 -14.64 18.76 17.92
N GLU A 239 -13.59 19.51 18.24
CA GLU A 239 -12.56 19.92 17.28
C GLU A 239 -11.72 18.72 16.86
N THR A 240 -11.81 18.35 15.57
CA THR A 240 -11.11 17.14 15.12
C THR A 240 -10.53 17.34 13.71
N LYS A 241 -9.27 17.79 13.66
CA LYS A 241 -8.53 18.04 12.40
C LYS A 241 -8.42 16.80 11.50
N TYR A 242 -8.37 15.59 12.10
CA TYR A 242 -8.33 14.34 11.34
C TYR A 242 -9.62 14.04 10.58
N LEU A 243 -10.72 14.72 10.91
CA LEU A 243 -11.99 14.60 10.17
C LEU A 243 -11.92 15.18 8.76
N ASP A 244 -10.89 15.94 8.41
CA ASP A 244 -10.70 16.40 7.04
C ASP A 244 -10.55 15.22 6.06
N TYR A 245 -10.03 14.08 6.51
CA TYR A 245 -10.01 12.85 5.71
C TYR A 245 -11.40 12.27 5.50
N LEU A 246 -12.31 12.43 6.44
CA LEU A 246 -13.69 11.94 6.36
C LEU A 246 -14.60 12.84 5.50
N ARG A 247 -14.22 14.11 5.33
CA ARG A 247 -14.93 15.04 4.40
C ARG A 247 -14.74 14.64 2.95
N LYS A 248 -13.71 13.92 2.64
CA LYS A 248 -13.45 13.42 1.28
C LYS A 248 -14.59 12.51 0.81
N ASN A 249 -14.77 12.48 -0.50
CA ASN A 249 -15.50 11.38 -1.11
C ASN A 249 -14.71 10.09 -0.92
N ALA A 250 -15.36 8.95 -1.11
CA ALA A 250 -14.66 7.66 -1.18
C ALA A 250 -13.45 7.76 -2.11
N PRO A 251 -12.35 7.02 -1.83
CA PRO A 251 -11.22 6.99 -2.75
C PRO A 251 -11.68 6.59 -4.15
N GLY A 252 -11.15 7.25 -5.16
CA GLY A 252 -11.43 6.90 -6.56
C GLY A 252 -10.91 5.52 -6.91
N LEU A 253 -11.66 4.73 -7.67
CA LEU A 253 -11.09 3.55 -8.33
C LEU A 253 -10.12 4.05 -9.40
N LEU A 254 -8.82 3.89 -9.15
CA LEU A 254 -7.79 4.29 -10.09
C LEU A 254 -7.82 3.43 -11.35
N GLY A 255 -7.93 2.11 -11.14
CA GLY A 255 -8.03 1.14 -12.21
C GLY A 255 -7.85 -0.28 -11.71
N ILE A 256 -8.05 -1.20 -12.63
CA ILE A 256 -7.81 -2.62 -12.45
C ILE A 256 -6.72 -3.01 -13.45
N PHE A 257 -5.75 -3.81 -13.06
CA PHE A 257 -4.75 -4.35 -13.97
C PHE A 257 -4.60 -5.85 -13.80
N GLU A 258 -4.29 -6.52 -14.89
CA GLU A 258 -4.13 -7.97 -14.91
C GLU A 258 -2.78 -8.36 -14.34
N THR A 259 -2.79 -9.38 -13.48
CA THR A 259 -1.58 -9.95 -12.86
C THR A 259 -1.48 -11.46 -13.12
N LEU A 260 -0.27 -11.98 -13.00
CA LEU A 260 0.05 -13.41 -13.11
C LEU A 260 -0.47 -14.05 -14.42
N ARG A 261 -0.49 -13.26 -15.50
CA ARG A 261 -0.90 -13.72 -16.83
C ARG A 261 0.02 -14.81 -17.34
N LYS A 262 -0.55 -15.91 -17.76
CA LYS A 262 0.17 -16.94 -18.52
C LYS A 262 0.11 -16.59 -20.00
N THR A 263 1.21 -16.70 -20.72
CA THR A 263 1.32 -16.30 -22.14
C THR A 263 0.41 -17.10 -23.08
N ASN A 264 0.04 -18.32 -22.71
CA ASN A 264 -0.76 -19.25 -23.50
C ASN A 264 -2.26 -19.27 -23.13
N VAL A 265 -2.72 -18.32 -22.30
CA VAL A 265 -4.13 -18.25 -21.87
C VAL A 265 -4.80 -17.00 -22.44
N ASP A 266 -5.94 -17.16 -23.11
CA ASP A 266 -6.75 -16.03 -23.58
C ASP A 266 -7.77 -15.59 -22.51
N ASN A 267 -7.55 -14.42 -21.95
CA ASN A 267 -8.43 -13.80 -20.94
C ASN A 267 -9.30 -12.67 -21.55
N SER A 268 -9.35 -12.55 -22.87
CA SER A 268 -10.01 -11.43 -23.56
C SER A 268 -11.49 -11.28 -23.21
N SER A 269 -12.20 -12.38 -22.99
CA SER A 269 -13.62 -12.38 -22.61
C SER A 269 -13.84 -11.77 -21.25
N ILE A 270 -13.04 -12.16 -20.25
CA ILE A 270 -13.13 -11.65 -18.87
C ILE A 270 -12.69 -10.19 -18.83
N ARG A 271 -11.59 -9.84 -19.51
CA ARG A 271 -11.16 -8.44 -19.64
C ARG A 271 -12.26 -7.55 -20.20
N ARG A 272 -12.96 -7.98 -21.24
CA ARG A 272 -14.09 -7.22 -21.82
C ARG A 272 -15.25 -7.05 -20.84
N LEU A 273 -15.55 -8.08 -20.05
CA LEU A 273 -16.61 -8.00 -19.02
C LEU A 273 -16.29 -6.96 -17.94
N ILE A 274 -15.05 -6.95 -17.47
CA ILE A 274 -14.58 -5.99 -16.46
C ILE A 274 -14.54 -4.57 -17.06
N ALA A 275 -13.98 -4.41 -18.24
CA ALA A 275 -13.84 -3.11 -18.92
C ALA A 275 -15.17 -2.44 -19.26
N LYS A 276 -16.27 -3.19 -19.37
CA LYS A 276 -17.62 -2.63 -19.56
C LYS A 276 -18.12 -1.81 -18.36
N LYS A 277 -17.61 -2.08 -17.17
CA LYS A 277 -18.12 -1.51 -15.91
C LYS A 277 -17.08 -0.71 -15.14
N HIS A 278 -15.81 -0.98 -15.36
CA HIS A 278 -14.72 -0.41 -14.59
C HIS A 278 -13.55 -0.02 -15.48
N VAL A 279 -12.69 0.88 -14.98
CA VAL A 279 -11.43 1.23 -15.63
C VAL A 279 -10.51 0.02 -15.56
N LEU A 280 -10.20 -0.58 -16.71
CA LEU A 280 -9.25 -1.66 -16.86
C LEU A 280 -8.04 -1.14 -17.62
N PHE A 281 -6.87 -1.22 -17.00
CA PHE A 281 -5.61 -0.83 -17.62
C PHE A 281 -5.16 -1.83 -18.69
N ASP A 282 -4.45 -1.34 -19.67
CA ASP A 282 -3.84 -2.18 -20.73
C ASP A 282 -2.62 -2.92 -20.19
N SER A 283 -2.02 -2.42 -19.12
CA SER A 283 -0.90 -3.08 -18.43
C SER A 283 -1.25 -4.47 -17.94
N VAL A 284 -0.37 -5.41 -18.27
CA VAL A 284 -0.47 -6.82 -17.88
C VAL A 284 0.84 -7.24 -17.24
N ILE A 285 0.76 -7.75 -16.02
CA ILE A 285 1.92 -8.32 -15.31
C ILE A 285 1.90 -9.83 -15.55
N TYR A 286 2.89 -10.30 -16.30
CA TYR A 286 3.00 -11.72 -16.62
C TYR A 286 3.57 -12.52 -15.45
N ASN A 287 3.18 -13.80 -15.39
CA ASN A 287 3.77 -14.75 -14.45
C ASN A 287 5.18 -15.13 -14.95
N HIS A 288 6.15 -14.32 -14.59
CA HIS A 288 7.52 -14.42 -15.04
C HIS A 288 8.43 -14.94 -13.91
N VAL A 289 9.29 -15.90 -14.22
CA VAL A 289 10.20 -16.51 -13.24
C VAL A 289 11.10 -15.46 -12.59
N ASP A 290 11.56 -14.49 -13.37
CA ASP A 290 12.41 -13.41 -12.86
C ASP A 290 11.68 -12.50 -11.85
N THR A 291 10.36 -12.27 -12.02
CA THR A 291 9.59 -11.53 -11.00
C THR A 291 9.61 -12.24 -9.66
N ALA A 292 9.37 -13.56 -9.67
CA ALA A 292 9.40 -14.36 -8.44
C ALA A 292 10.80 -14.39 -7.83
N ARG A 293 11.84 -14.62 -8.65
CA ARG A 293 13.24 -14.68 -8.23
C ARG A 293 13.69 -13.35 -7.62
N THR A 294 13.53 -12.23 -8.35
CA THR A 294 13.97 -10.92 -7.87
C THR A 294 13.26 -10.50 -6.59
N THR A 295 11.93 -10.69 -6.54
CA THR A 295 11.15 -10.38 -5.34
C THR A 295 11.56 -11.25 -4.15
N SER A 296 11.79 -12.55 -4.36
CA SER A 296 12.25 -13.43 -3.29
C SER A 296 13.62 -13.04 -2.75
N ASP A 297 14.44 -12.44 -3.60
CA ASP A 297 15.77 -11.93 -3.27
C ASP A 297 15.75 -10.51 -2.68
N GLY A 298 14.60 -9.89 -2.54
CA GLY A 298 14.46 -8.52 -2.08
C GLY A 298 14.90 -7.48 -3.13
N LEU A 299 14.86 -7.82 -4.41
CA LEU A 299 15.25 -6.94 -5.50
C LEU A 299 14.03 -6.52 -6.32
N ALA A 300 13.92 -5.22 -6.61
CA ALA A 300 12.93 -4.75 -7.57
C ALA A 300 13.37 -5.10 -9.00
N CYS A 301 12.40 -5.30 -9.88
CA CYS A 301 12.68 -5.63 -11.29
C CYS A 301 13.58 -4.58 -11.97
N PHE A 302 13.55 -3.34 -11.53
CA PHE A 302 14.36 -2.24 -12.08
C PHE A 302 15.81 -2.20 -11.58
N SER A 303 16.16 -3.03 -10.60
CA SER A 303 17.51 -3.04 -10.01
C SER A 303 18.40 -4.15 -10.51
N VAL A 304 17.92 -4.99 -11.44
CA VAL A 304 18.65 -6.15 -11.99
C VAL A 304 18.56 -6.18 -13.50
N ASP A 305 19.62 -6.68 -14.14
CA ASP A 305 19.59 -7.00 -15.55
C ASP A 305 18.78 -8.27 -15.78
N ILE A 306 17.62 -8.11 -16.39
CA ILE A 306 16.72 -9.19 -16.78
C ILE A 306 16.68 -9.22 -18.31
N ASN A 307 16.48 -10.39 -18.91
CA ASN A 307 16.24 -10.52 -20.34
C ASN A 307 15.07 -9.62 -20.78
N LYS A 308 15.33 -8.83 -21.80
CA LYS A 308 14.52 -7.71 -22.22
C LYS A 308 13.55 -8.15 -23.29
N ASP A 309 12.32 -8.38 -22.94
CA ASP A 309 11.22 -8.65 -23.87
C ASP A 309 9.95 -7.90 -23.44
N VAL A 310 8.90 -7.97 -24.24
CA VAL A 310 7.62 -7.32 -23.98
C VAL A 310 6.90 -7.87 -22.75
N TYR A 311 7.30 -9.05 -22.27
CA TYR A 311 6.74 -9.73 -21.11
C TYR A 311 7.59 -9.51 -19.85
N SER A 312 8.75 -8.88 -20.00
CA SER A 312 9.66 -8.67 -18.87
C SER A 312 9.01 -7.81 -17.78
N PRO A 313 9.33 -8.06 -16.52
CA PRO A 313 8.78 -7.29 -15.41
C PRO A 313 9.02 -5.78 -15.52
N HIS A 314 10.17 -5.36 -16.04
CA HIS A 314 10.49 -3.95 -16.30
C HIS A 314 9.47 -3.27 -17.20
N THR A 315 9.24 -3.88 -18.37
CA THR A 315 8.31 -3.36 -19.36
C THR A 315 6.89 -3.31 -18.80
N CYS A 316 6.47 -4.38 -18.13
CA CYS A 316 5.13 -4.50 -17.57
C CYS A 316 4.86 -3.45 -16.46
N TYR A 317 5.76 -3.34 -15.48
CA TYR A 317 5.60 -2.35 -14.41
C TYR A 317 5.89 -0.93 -14.86
N GLY A 318 6.78 -0.73 -15.85
CA GLY A 318 6.99 0.57 -16.50
C GLY A 318 5.73 1.09 -17.17
N LYS A 319 5.01 0.23 -17.90
CA LYS A 319 3.69 0.56 -18.49
C LYS A 319 2.65 0.88 -17.41
N LEU A 320 2.61 0.10 -16.34
CA LEU A 320 1.68 0.36 -15.23
C LEU A 320 1.93 1.74 -14.61
N VAL A 321 3.17 2.14 -14.40
CA VAL A 321 3.52 3.47 -13.89
C VAL A 321 3.06 4.56 -14.86
N ASP A 322 3.30 4.41 -16.17
CA ASP A 322 2.84 5.37 -17.20
C ASP A 322 1.31 5.53 -17.18
N GLU A 323 0.57 4.41 -17.17
CA GLU A 323 -0.90 4.45 -17.15
C GLU A 323 -1.45 5.09 -15.88
N VAL A 324 -0.92 4.72 -14.71
CA VAL A 324 -1.34 5.31 -13.42
C VAL A 324 -1.10 6.81 -13.42
N LEU A 325 0.11 7.28 -13.72
CA LEU A 325 0.46 8.69 -13.72
C LEU A 325 -0.36 9.50 -14.74
N THR A 326 -0.59 8.92 -15.92
CA THR A 326 -1.44 9.52 -16.97
C THR A 326 -2.89 9.63 -16.48
N HIS A 327 -3.43 8.57 -15.87
CA HIS A 327 -4.83 8.53 -15.44
C HIS A 327 -5.14 9.55 -14.34
N ILE A 328 -4.23 9.75 -13.39
CA ILE A 328 -4.40 10.76 -12.32
C ILE A 328 -4.01 12.16 -12.75
N GLY A 329 -3.54 12.36 -13.99
CA GLY A 329 -3.08 13.66 -14.48
C GLY A 329 -1.83 14.16 -13.73
N TYR A 330 -1.00 13.28 -13.18
CA TYR A 330 0.21 13.67 -12.47
C TYR A 330 1.28 14.15 -13.45
N PRO A 331 1.93 15.31 -13.22
CA PRO A 331 2.97 15.80 -14.11
C PRO A 331 4.22 14.93 -14.03
N PHE A 332 4.63 14.34 -15.16
CA PHE A 332 5.87 13.56 -15.30
C PHE A 332 6.41 13.64 -16.72
N ASP A 333 7.69 13.38 -16.88
CA ASP A 333 8.31 13.29 -18.20
C ASP A 333 8.03 11.91 -18.82
N LYS A 334 6.98 11.86 -19.63
CA LYS A 334 6.52 10.62 -20.30
C LYS A 334 7.58 10.08 -21.26
N VAL A 335 8.29 10.95 -21.96
CA VAL A 335 9.34 10.55 -22.92
C VAL A 335 10.51 9.93 -22.15
N ALA A 336 10.94 10.57 -21.06
CA ALA A 336 12.01 10.02 -20.22
C ALA A 336 11.61 8.67 -19.59
N LEU A 337 10.38 8.53 -19.12
CA LEU A 337 9.86 7.28 -18.58
C LEU A 337 9.89 6.17 -19.64
N GLN A 338 9.33 6.42 -20.82
CA GLN A 338 9.29 5.46 -21.91
C GLN A 338 10.69 5.11 -22.42
N THR A 339 11.58 6.10 -22.52
CA THR A 339 12.98 5.86 -22.91
C THR A 339 13.66 4.94 -21.90
N LYS A 340 13.52 5.21 -20.61
CA LYS A 340 14.07 4.34 -19.55
C LYS A 340 13.45 2.96 -19.57
N THR A 341 12.13 2.85 -19.76
CA THR A 341 11.45 1.56 -19.90
C THR A 341 11.95 0.81 -21.13
N ASN A 342 12.16 1.51 -22.26
CA ASN A 342 12.62 0.92 -23.52
C ASN A 342 14.14 0.68 -23.55
N GLN A 343 14.95 1.42 -22.81
CA GLN A 343 16.38 1.12 -22.62
C GLN A 343 16.61 -0.26 -22.00
N TRP A 344 15.55 -0.79 -21.40
CA TRP A 344 15.50 -2.14 -20.89
C TRP A 344 14.85 -3.12 -21.87
N MET A 345 14.38 -2.69 -23.02
CA MET A 345 14.04 -3.49 -24.19
C MET A 345 15.20 -3.56 -25.17
#